data_c231f57f26929c173949c8110d4c0f9a
#
_entry.id   c231f57f26929c173949c8110d4c0f9a
#
_cell.length_a   1.000
_cell.length_b   1.000
_cell.length_c   1.000
_cell.angle_alpha   90.00
_cell.angle_beta   90.00
_cell.angle_gamma   90.00
#
_symmetry.space_group_name_H-M   'P 1'
#
loop_
_entity.id
_entity.type
_entity.pdbx_description
1 polymer ?
#
loop_
_entity_poly.entity_id
_entity_poly.type
_entity_poly.pdbx_seq_one_letter_code
_entity_poly.pdbx_strand_id
1 'polypeptide(L)'
;MSKARQQMYQWLKSRDGQELAEGGRGPRYLGPFQDQPFPQNPLFRSQPVLDEQTRELIWDKVTKRGESLKAVSAEMGVDVRRVAAVVRLKEVEKQWVKDGSRLATPYAKAVMSMLPKTSYREGEKNEPHEPVNEVHVHKLTMQQLFVPVSESRQFTREDAAKAFHETMLSADARSPQPQLIKMERDILKGLPREESREKFRARVQKEEDSVARKLAREQAMEEQMTSRVQTDRYEFRFKEVVVDDVGRNGRSRKGTGWRYGAPFDDRKRGVVKIPTSVP
;
A
#
# COMPACT_ATOMS: atom_id res chain seq x y z
N MET A 1 39.43 19.54 28.95
CA MET A 1 38.40 19.04 28.03
C MET A 1 38.66 17.59 27.70
N SER A 2 37.64 16.76 27.58
CA SER A 2 37.85 15.36 27.16
C SER A 2 38.29 15.30 25.69
N LYS A 3 39.04 14.29 25.31
CA LYS A 3 39.52 14.06 23.92
C LYS A 3 38.37 14.03 22.92
N ALA A 4 37.27 13.40 23.30
CA ALA A 4 36.04 13.34 22.45
C ALA A 4 35.46 14.72 22.19
N ARG A 5 35.45 15.60 23.19
CA ARG A 5 34.94 16.99 23.05
C ARG A 5 35.84 17.82 22.15
N GLN A 6 37.15 17.65 22.22
CA GLN A 6 38.09 18.29 21.29
C GLN A 6 37.87 17.82 19.84
N GLN A 7 37.74 16.51 19.63
CA GLN A 7 37.45 15.93 18.32
C GLN A 7 36.12 16.44 17.73
N MET A 8 35.08 16.57 18.55
CA MET A 8 33.81 17.14 18.14
C MET A 8 33.97 18.60 17.69
N TYR A 9 34.68 19.43 18.45
CA TYR A 9 34.92 20.82 18.06
C TYR A 9 35.80 20.95 16.83
N GLN A 10 36.77 20.08 16.64
CA GLN A 10 37.58 20.03 15.42
C GLN A 10 36.72 19.64 14.21
N TRP A 11 35.82 18.66 14.37
CA TRP A 11 34.91 18.27 13.31
C TRP A 11 33.91 19.37 12.97
N LEU A 12 33.34 20.08 13.95
CA LEU A 12 32.43 21.20 13.72
C LEU A 12 33.10 22.34 12.94
N LYS A 13 34.43 22.49 13.06
CA LYS A 13 35.21 23.48 12.32
C LYS A 13 35.71 22.97 10.95
N SER A 14 35.58 21.70 10.69
CA SER A 14 35.95 21.09 9.41
C SER A 14 34.97 21.51 8.31
N ARG A 15 35.37 21.32 7.06
CA ARG A 15 34.53 21.53 5.89
C ARG A 15 33.19 20.76 5.99
N ASP A 16 33.24 19.52 6.40
CA ASP A 16 32.06 18.64 6.54
C ASP A 16 31.10 19.17 7.61
N GLY A 17 31.61 19.68 8.72
CA GLY A 17 30.83 20.31 9.77
C GLY A 17 30.19 21.63 9.33
N GLN A 18 30.88 22.42 8.51
CA GLN A 18 30.35 23.66 7.93
C GLN A 18 29.27 23.35 6.88
N GLU A 19 29.51 22.42 5.98
CA GLU A 19 28.50 21.96 4.99
C GLU A 19 27.23 21.42 5.68
N LEU A 20 27.37 20.73 6.81
CA LEU A 20 26.23 20.30 7.62
C LEU A 20 25.45 21.48 8.19
N ALA A 21 26.14 22.51 8.64
CA ALA A 21 25.51 23.70 9.25
C ALA A 21 24.83 24.59 8.20
N GLU A 22 25.41 24.77 7.03
CA GLU A 22 24.94 25.69 5.97
C GLU A 22 23.70 25.19 5.23
N GLY A 23 23.37 23.93 5.35
CA GLY A 23 22.09 23.47 4.85
C GLY A 23 21.98 23.26 3.35
N GLY A 24 22.88 22.52 2.77
CA GLY A 24 22.82 22.11 1.35
C GLY A 24 21.49 21.43 0.95
N ARG A 25 21.20 21.42 -0.35
CA ARG A 25 19.96 20.89 -0.94
C ARG A 25 19.81 19.36 -0.90
N GLY A 26 20.77 18.62 -0.36
CA GLY A 26 20.78 17.16 -0.35
C GLY A 26 20.63 16.54 1.03
N PRO A 27 20.56 15.20 1.11
CA PRO A 27 20.60 14.48 2.37
C PRO A 27 21.94 14.70 3.05
N ARG A 28 21.92 15.00 4.34
CA ARG A 28 23.09 15.38 5.14
C ARG A 28 23.64 14.19 5.90
N TYR A 29 24.20 13.26 5.16
CA TYR A 29 24.91 12.15 5.76
C TYR A 29 26.37 12.51 6.06
N LEU A 30 26.89 11.96 7.13
CA LEU A 30 28.31 12.07 7.48
C LEU A 30 29.22 11.16 6.63
N GLY A 31 28.64 10.39 5.72
CA GLY A 31 29.34 9.47 4.83
C GLY A 31 29.68 10.09 3.47
N PRO A 32 30.56 9.45 2.70
CA PRO A 32 31.00 9.92 1.38
C PRO A 32 29.88 9.86 0.33
N PHE A 33 28.82 9.11 0.58
CA PHE A 33 27.69 8.92 -0.32
C PHE A 33 26.39 9.44 0.31
N GLN A 34 25.59 10.11 -0.49
CA GLN A 34 24.33 10.73 -0.03
C GLN A 34 23.28 9.74 0.46
N ASP A 35 23.31 8.49 0.02
CA ASP A 35 22.40 7.43 0.40
C ASP A 35 22.91 6.53 1.53
N GLN A 36 24.11 6.79 2.03
CA GLN A 36 24.79 6.00 3.07
C GLN A 36 24.85 6.76 4.39
N PRO A 37 23.84 6.64 5.28
CA PRO A 37 23.78 7.35 6.55
C PRO A 37 24.79 6.83 7.58
N PHE A 38 25.27 5.59 7.41
CA PHE A 38 26.23 4.95 8.31
C PHE A 38 27.54 4.68 7.58
N PRO A 39 28.56 5.54 7.73
CA PRO A 39 29.83 5.40 7.01
C PRO A 39 30.56 4.08 7.25
N GLN A 40 30.37 3.48 8.43
CA GLN A 40 30.99 2.21 8.81
C GLN A 40 30.22 0.98 8.32
N ASN A 41 29.02 1.17 7.79
CA ASN A 41 28.21 0.09 7.23
C ASN A 41 27.97 0.32 5.74
N PRO A 42 28.86 -0.17 4.86
CA PRO A 42 28.74 0.03 3.42
C PRO A 42 27.57 -0.71 2.78
N LEU A 43 27.00 -1.70 3.47
CA LEU A 43 25.89 -2.52 2.96
C LEU A 43 24.54 -1.83 3.14
N PHE A 44 24.43 -0.89 4.07
CA PHE A 44 23.18 -0.17 4.28
C PHE A 44 23.08 1.05 3.36
N ARG A 45 22.07 1.06 2.51
CA ARG A 45 21.68 2.19 1.67
C ARG A 45 20.31 2.70 2.09
N SER A 46 20.17 4.00 2.26
CA SER A 46 18.89 4.62 2.59
C SER A 46 18.04 4.76 1.32
N GLN A 47 16.83 4.26 1.39
CA GLN A 47 15.83 4.53 0.36
C GLN A 47 15.29 5.95 0.52
N PRO A 48 14.91 6.64 -0.57
CA PRO A 48 14.30 7.94 -0.50
C PRO A 48 12.96 7.87 0.24
N VAL A 49 12.64 8.93 0.96
CA VAL A 49 11.38 9.10 1.67
C VAL A 49 10.57 10.24 1.03
N LEU A 50 9.25 10.17 1.13
CA LEU A 50 8.39 11.25 0.68
C LEU A 50 8.60 12.50 1.56
N ASP A 51 8.76 13.65 0.93
CA ASP A 51 8.86 14.91 1.66
C ASP A 51 7.54 15.32 2.32
N GLU A 52 7.59 16.29 3.20
CA GLU A 52 6.41 16.73 3.95
C GLU A 52 5.33 17.34 3.05
N GLN A 53 5.74 18.10 2.05
CA GLN A 53 4.83 18.74 1.09
C GLN A 53 4.10 17.71 0.26
N THR A 54 4.80 16.68 -0.21
CA THR A 54 4.18 15.57 -0.96
C THR A 54 3.19 14.78 -0.09
N ARG A 55 3.52 14.52 1.19
CA ARG A 55 2.61 13.85 2.12
C ARG A 55 1.34 14.66 2.39
N GLU A 56 1.48 15.97 2.55
CA GLU A 56 0.34 16.87 2.72
C GLU A 56 -0.53 16.93 1.45
N LEU A 57 0.10 16.98 0.28
CA LEU A 57 -0.60 16.98 -1.00
C LEU A 57 -1.38 15.66 -1.23
N ILE A 58 -0.80 14.51 -0.88
CA ILE A 58 -1.49 13.22 -0.91
C ILE A 58 -2.75 13.26 -0.04
N TRP A 59 -2.62 13.72 1.19
CA TRP A 59 -3.74 13.83 2.10
C TRP A 59 -4.82 14.78 1.57
N ASP A 60 -4.43 15.93 1.04
CA ASP A 60 -5.34 16.94 0.47
C ASP A 60 -6.14 16.39 -0.72
N LYS A 61 -5.46 15.70 -1.65
CA LYS A 61 -6.11 15.06 -2.81
C LYS A 61 -7.12 14.00 -2.39
N VAL A 62 -6.77 13.14 -1.45
CA VAL A 62 -7.66 12.05 -1.03
C VAL A 62 -8.79 12.57 -0.14
N THR A 63 -8.48 13.37 0.90
CA THR A 63 -9.47 13.74 1.91
C THR A 63 -10.32 14.94 1.51
N LYS A 64 -9.71 15.98 0.90
CA LYS A 64 -10.46 17.18 0.53
C LYS A 64 -11.03 17.12 -0.88
N ARG A 65 -10.26 16.63 -1.86
CA ARG A 65 -10.70 16.55 -3.25
C ARG A 65 -11.48 15.26 -3.54
N GLY A 66 -11.46 14.25 -2.64
CA GLY A 66 -12.15 12.99 -2.81
C GLY A 66 -11.59 12.10 -3.92
N GLU A 67 -10.32 12.30 -4.29
CA GLU A 67 -9.66 11.48 -5.31
C GLU A 67 -9.40 10.06 -4.77
N SER A 68 -9.55 9.07 -5.62
CA SER A 68 -9.30 7.68 -5.24
C SER A 68 -7.82 7.41 -4.94
N LEU A 69 -7.54 6.53 -3.97
CA LEU A 69 -6.17 6.13 -3.59
C LEU A 69 -5.36 5.63 -4.79
N LYS A 70 -5.98 4.86 -5.69
CA LYS A 70 -5.33 4.32 -6.88
C LYS A 70 -5.03 5.41 -7.92
N ALA A 71 -5.88 6.42 -8.05
CA ALA A 71 -5.65 7.55 -8.95
C ALA A 71 -4.45 8.38 -8.49
N VAL A 72 -4.41 8.72 -7.19
CA VAL A 72 -3.29 9.44 -6.58
C VAL A 72 -1.98 8.64 -6.67
N SER A 73 -2.05 7.32 -6.44
CA SER A 73 -0.92 6.41 -6.59
C SER A 73 -0.34 6.43 -8.00
N ALA A 74 -1.18 6.33 -9.02
CA ALA A 74 -0.76 6.32 -10.43
C ALA A 74 -0.20 7.69 -10.88
N GLU A 75 -0.77 8.79 -10.36
CA GLU A 75 -0.32 10.15 -10.68
C GLU A 75 1.04 10.48 -10.07
N MET A 76 1.23 10.11 -8.80
CA MET A 76 2.44 10.46 -8.05
C MET A 76 3.56 9.41 -8.13
N GLY A 77 3.31 8.24 -8.72
CA GLY A 77 4.28 7.15 -8.76
C GLY A 77 4.62 6.61 -7.38
N VAL A 78 3.62 6.46 -6.51
CA VAL A 78 3.74 5.96 -5.14
C VAL A 78 2.84 4.74 -4.97
N ASP A 79 3.29 3.69 -4.28
CA ASP A 79 2.46 2.50 -4.03
C ASP A 79 1.16 2.85 -3.31
N VAL A 80 0.04 2.20 -3.71
CA VAL A 80 -1.29 2.42 -3.11
C VAL A 80 -1.29 2.23 -1.60
N ARG A 81 -0.54 1.25 -1.10
CA ARG A 81 -0.43 0.96 0.33
C ARG A 81 0.24 2.12 1.08
N ARG A 82 1.27 2.72 0.46
CA ARG A 82 1.96 3.88 1.01
C ARG A 82 1.08 5.12 1.00
N VAL A 83 0.33 5.34 -0.08
CA VAL A 83 -0.66 6.42 -0.16
C VAL A 83 -1.69 6.29 0.97
N ALA A 84 -2.27 5.10 1.15
CA ALA A 84 -3.22 4.84 2.23
C ALA A 84 -2.61 5.03 3.63
N ALA A 85 -1.35 4.62 3.83
CA ALA A 85 -0.63 4.81 5.08
C ALA A 85 -0.37 6.29 5.37
N VAL A 86 0.02 7.07 4.36
CA VAL A 86 0.24 8.53 4.49
C VAL A 86 -1.05 9.23 4.88
N VAL A 87 -2.17 8.93 4.22
CA VAL A 87 -3.49 9.52 4.56
C VAL A 87 -3.84 9.22 6.00
N ARG A 88 -3.75 7.96 6.43
CA ARG A 88 -4.05 7.56 7.81
C ARG A 88 -3.18 8.27 8.84
N LEU A 89 -1.86 8.31 8.60
CA LEU A 89 -0.92 8.94 9.54
C LEU A 89 -1.12 10.45 9.60
N LYS A 90 -1.44 11.10 8.48
CA LYS A 90 -1.77 12.53 8.46
C LYS A 90 -3.08 12.86 9.18
N GLU A 91 -4.08 12.01 9.10
CA GLU A 91 -5.30 12.15 9.90
C GLU A 91 -5.01 12.08 11.40
N VAL A 92 -4.23 11.09 11.82
CA VAL A 92 -3.81 10.96 13.23
C VAL A 92 -3.00 12.18 13.68
N GLU A 93 -2.03 12.63 12.87
CA GLU A 93 -1.24 13.83 13.16
C GLU A 93 -2.14 15.06 13.36
N LYS A 94 -3.08 15.29 12.44
CA LYS A 94 -4.02 16.42 12.52
C LYS A 94 -4.95 16.32 13.72
N GLN A 95 -5.38 15.12 14.09
CA GLN A 95 -6.17 14.90 15.29
C GLN A 95 -5.36 15.23 16.55
N TRP A 96 -4.14 14.76 16.67
CA TRP A 96 -3.27 15.07 17.81
C TRP A 96 -3.00 16.57 17.94
N VAL A 97 -2.83 17.27 16.82
CA VAL A 97 -2.70 18.73 16.83
C VAL A 97 -3.98 19.40 17.36
N LYS A 98 -5.16 18.92 16.94
CA LYS A 98 -6.46 19.42 17.46
C LYS A 98 -6.61 19.18 18.96
N ASP A 99 -6.15 18.03 19.44
CA ASP A 99 -6.20 17.63 20.84
C ASP A 99 -5.13 18.35 21.70
N GLY A 100 -4.30 19.22 21.10
CA GLY A 100 -3.25 19.96 21.78
C GLY A 100 -2.03 19.11 22.18
N SER A 101 -1.89 17.92 21.63
CA SER A 101 -0.76 17.04 21.91
C SER A 101 0.54 17.62 21.35
N ARG A 102 1.63 17.53 22.13
CA ARG A 102 2.96 17.98 21.68
C ARG A 102 3.57 16.99 20.72
N LEU A 103 3.87 17.44 19.50
CA LEU A 103 4.56 16.65 18.49
C LEU A 103 6.07 16.90 18.54
N ALA A 104 6.88 15.85 18.29
CA ALA A 104 8.33 15.93 18.18
C ALA A 104 8.77 16.53 16.82
N THR A 105 8.18 17.64 16.42
CA THR A 105 8.40 18.30 15.11
C THR A 105 9.85 18.67 14.85
N PRO A 106 10.62 19.24 15.83
CA PRO A 106 12.02 19.57 15.58
C PRO A 106 12.88 18.32 15.30
N TYR A 107 12.63 17.24 16.02
CA TYR A 107 13.30 15.96 15.79
C TYR A 107 12.97 15.39 14.41
N ALA A 108 11.69 15.37 14.06
CA ALA A 108 11.26 14.89 12.73
C ALA A 108 11.89 15.70 11.59
N LYS A 109 11.96 17.03 11.72
CA LYS A 109 12.63 17.90 10.74
C LYS A 109 14.13 17.58 10.62
N ALA A 110 14.82 17.38 11.74
CA ALA A 110 16.23 17.04 11.75
C ALA A 110 16.48 15.69 11.05
N VAL A 111 15.72 14.65 11.39
CA VAL A 111 15.82 13.32 10.73
C VAL A 111 15.52 13.44 9.24
N MET A 112 14.44 14.12 8.86
CA MET A 112 14.07 14.32 7.46
C MET A 112 15.11 15.11 6.67
N SER A 113 15.91 15.97 7.32
CA SER A 113 16.99 16.69 6.64
C SER A 113 18.18 15.79 6.28
N MET A 114 18.33 14.67 6.98
CA MET A 114 19.43 13.71 6.74
C MET A 114 19.08 12.62 5.72
N LEU A 115 17.81 12.47 5.36
CA LEU A 115 17.35 11.41 4.46
C LEU A 115 17.21 11.91 3.02
N PRO A 116 17.50 11.08 2.00
CA PRO A 116 17.15 11.39 0.62
C PRO A 116 15.63 11.53 0.51
N LYS A 117 15.16 12.50 -0.27
CA LYS A 117 13.74 12.83 -0.37
C LYS A 117 13.27 12.76 -1.80
N THR A 118 12.07 12.27 -2.00
CA THR A 118 11.34 12.41 -3.24
C THR A 118 10.27 13.47 -3.05
N SER A 119 10.33 14.51 -3.90
CA SER A 119 9.36 15.60 -3.92
C SER A 119 8.51 15.50 -5.18
N TYR A 120 7.22 15.68 -5.05
CA TYR A 120 6.30 15.76 -6.18
C TYR A 120 5.91 17.23 -6.44
N ARG A 121 5.94 17.63 -7.72
CA ARG A 121 5.52 18.95 -8.16
C ARG A 121 4.45 18.83 -9.23
N GLU A 122 3.32 19.48 -9.01
CA GLU A 122 2.24 19.49 -10.00
C GLU A 122 2.70 20.22 -11.28
N GLY A 123 2.42 19.62 -12.44
CA GLY A 123 2.79 20.18 -13.74
C GLY A 123 4.19 19.88 -14.24
N GLU A 124 5.07 19.32 -13.42
CA GLU A 124 6.41 18.90 -13.81
C GLU A 124 6.48 17.39 -14.08
N LYS A 125 7.53 16.97 -14.80
CA LYS A 125 7.84 15.56 -14.96
C LYS A 125 8.55 15.07 -13.69
N ASN A 126 7.80 14.38 -12.82
CA ASN A 126 8.32 13.84 -11.59
C ASN A 126 8.91 12.44 -11.80
N GLU A 127 9.95 12.11 -11.03
CA GLU A 127 10.45 10.75 -10.94
C GLU A 127 9.53 9.92 -10.02
N PRO A 128 9.16 8.70 -10.42
CA PRO A 128 8.36 7.83 -9.57
C PRO A 128 9.14 7.47 -8.30
N HIS A 129 8.47 7.54 -7.17
CA HIS A 129 9.06 7.18 -5.88
C HIS A 129 9.37 5.68 -5.79
N GLU A 130 8.48 4.88 -6.34
CA GLU A 130 8.57 3.42 -6.35
C GLU A 130 7.76 2.83 -7.51
N PRO A 131 8.02 1.58 -7.92
CA PRO A 131 7.23 0.92 -8.95
C PRO A 131 5.79 0.70 -8.45
N VAL A 132 4.83 1.25 -9.19
CA VAL A 132 3.40 1.26 -8.81
C VAL A 132 2.70 -0.08 -9.10
N ASN A 133 3.21 -0.83 -10.06
CA ASN A 133 2.52 -2.02 -10.60
C ASN A 133 3.42 -3.25 -10.62
N GLU A 134 4.16 -3.46 -9.55
CA GLU A 134 5.04 -4.62 -9.40
C GLU A 134 4.23 -5.90 -9.19
N VAL A 135 4.47 -6.89 -10.03
CA VAL A 135 3.82 -8.20 -9.97
C VAL A 135 4.79 -9.22 -9.40
N HIS A 136 4.44 -9.79 -8.26
CA HIS A 136 5.24 -10.85 -7.67
C HIS A 136 5.28 -12.10 -8.56
N VAL A 137 6.48 -12.66 -8.71
CA VAL A 137 6.69 -13.90 -9.43
C VAL A 137 6.03 -15.05 -8.66
N HIS A 138 5.11 -15.76 -9.29
CA HIS A 138 4.47 -16.91 -8.69
C HIS A 138 5.40 -18.13 -8.77
N LYS A 139 5.46 -18.95 -7.73
CA LYS A 139 6.35 -20.13 -7.67
C LYS A 139 6.17 -21.07 -8.86
N LEU A 140 4.94 -21.29 -9.29
CA LEU A 140 4.65 -22.16 -10.45
C LEU A 140 5.19 -21.59 -11.78
N THR A 141 5.42 -20.28 -11.88
CA THR A 141 5.97 -19.65 -13.09
C THR A 141 7.50 -19.64 -13.11
N MET A 142 8.16 -20.22 -12.12
CA MET A 142 9.63 -20.36 -12.09
C MET A 142 10.14 -21.56 -12.88
N GLN A 143 9.26 -22.38 -13.42
CA GLN A 143 9.57 -23.51 -14.30
C GLN A 143 9.36 -23.13 -15.78
N GLN A 144 10.16 -23.73 -16.65
CA GLN A 144 10.00 -23.58 -18.09
C GLN A 144 8.93 -24.55 -18.60
N LEU A 145 7.96 -24.02 -19.35
CA LEU A 145 6.94 -24.82 -20.03
C LEU A 145 7.01 -24.61 -21.53
N PHE A 146 6.86 -25.70 -22.28
CA PHE A 146 6.71 -25.67 -23.72
C PHE A 146 5.26 -25.95 -24.08
N VAL A 147 4.60 -24.95 -24.66
CA VAL A 147 3.19 -25.04 -25.05
C VAL A 147 3.15 -24.95 -26.60
N PRO A 148 2.66 -25.97 -27.29
CA PRO A 148 2.48 -25.91 -28.75
C PRO A 148 1.37 -24.89 -29.07
N VAL A 149 1.69 -23.91 -29.91
CA VAL A 149 0.77 -22.88 -30.36
C VAL A 149 0.72 -22.89 -31.88
N SER A 150 -0.49 -22.80 -32.43
CA SER A 150 -0.63 -22.68 -33.91
C SER A 150 -0.19 -21.29 -34.36
N GLU A 151 0.33 -21.18 -35.59
CA GLU A 151 0.80 -19.92 -36.18
C GLU A 151 -0.31 -18.87 -36.31
N SER A 152 -1.56 -19.31 -36.47
CA SER A 152 -2.74 -18.42 -36.59
C SER A 152 -3.27 -17.86 -35.27
N ARG A 153 -2.80 -18.34 -34.13
CA ARG A 153 -3.28 -17.92 -32.82
C ARG A 153 -2.22 -17.13 -32.04
N GLN A 154 -2.59 -15.94 -31.64
CA GLN A 154 -1.75 -15.17 -30.71
C GLN A 154 -1.80 -15.79 -29.30
N PHE A 155 -0.63 -16.14 -28.77
CA PHE A 155 -0.49 -16.62 -27.41
C PHE A 155 -0.56 -15.43 -26.45
N THR A 156 -1.59 -15.43 -25.60
CA THR A 156 -1.86 -14.34 -24.66
C THR A 156 -1.30 -14.63 -23.27
N ARG A 157 -1.22 -13.59 -22.42
CA ARG A 157 -0.85 -13.76 -21.00
C ARG A 157 -1.86 -14.61 -20.22
N GLU A 158 -3.11 -14.67 -20.67
CA GLU A 158 -4.15 -15.51 -20.09
C GLU A 158 -3.92 -16.99 -20.44
N ASP A 159 -3.54 -17.27 -21.69
CA ASP A 159 -3.16 -18.61 -22.13
C ASP A 159 -1.92 -19.10 -21.37
N ALA A 160 -0.93 -18.24 -21.17
CA ALA A 160 0.24 -18.53 -20.36
C ALA A 160 -0.12 -18.88 -18.92
N ALA A 161 -1.02 -18.13 -18.30
CA ALA A 161 -1.46 -18.42 -16.93
C ALA A 161 -2.15 -19.78 -16.83
N LYS A 162 -3.05 -20.09 -17.76
CA LYS A 162 -3.75 -21.39 -17.80
C LYS A 162 -2.79 -22.56 -18.09
N ALA A 163 -1.75 -22.34 -18.87
CA ALA A 163 -0.74 -23.36 -19.12
C ALA A 163 0.03 -23.75 -17.86
N PHE A 164 0.26 -22.81 -16.95
CA PHE A 164 0.90 -23.12 -15.66
C PHE A 164 -0.05 -23.77 -14.65
N HIS A 165 -1.29 -23.31 -14.60
CA HIS A 165 -2.32 -23.87 -13.71
C HIS A 165 -3.72 -23.37 -14.12
N GLU A 166 -4.70 -24.24 -14.11
CA GLU A 166 -6.07 -23.94 -14.56
C GLU A 166 -6.72 -22.73 -13.86
N THR A 167 -6.44 -22.57 -12.56
CA THR A 167 -7.00 -21.48 -11.76
C THR A 167 -6.08 -20.26 -11.62
N MET A 168 -4.93 -20.25 -12.33
CA MET A 168 -3.99 -19.15 -12.23
C MET A 168 -4.52 -17.93 -12.98
N LEU A 169 -4.51 -16.79 -12.29
CA LEU A 169 -4.80 -15.51 -12.91
C LEU A 169 -3.62 -15.01 -13.74
N SER A 170 -3.90 -14.35 -14.84
CA SER A 170 -2.87 -13.70 -15.66
C SER A 170 -2.07 -12.68 -14.87
N ALA A 171 -0.86 -12.35 -15.31
CA ALA A 171 -0.02 -11.34 -14.68
C ALA A 171 -0.76 -9.99 -14.53
N ASP A 172 -1.54 -9.62 -15.55
CA ASP A 172 -2.33 -8.39 -15.54
C ASP A 172 -3.45 -8.39 -14.48
N ALA A 173 -4.09 -9.55 -14.27
CA ALA A 173 -5.13 -9.70 -13.25
C ALA A 173 -4.57 -9.80 -11.82
N ARG A 174 -3.30 -10.23 -11.67
CA ARG A 174 -2.60 -10.27 -10.38
C ARG A 174 -1.98 -8.94 -9.98
N SER A 175 -1.87 -8.02 -10.92
CA SER A 175 -1.34 -6.69 -10.68
C SER A 175 -2.14 -5.94 -9.60
N PRO A 176 -1.50 -5.14 -8.73
CA PRO A 176 -2.19 -4.28 -7.75
C PRO A 176 -3.15 -3.28 -8.41
N GLN A 177 -2.83 -2.82 -9.62
CA GLN A 177 -3.64 -1.85 -10.36
C GLN A 177 -3.96 -2.33 -11.78
N PRO A 178 -4.87 -3.29 -11.95
CA PRO A 178 -5.24 -3.80 -13.28
C PRO A 178 -5.91 -2.73 -14.15
N GLN A 179 -6.50 -1.70 -13.55
CA GLN A 179 -7.10 -0.57 -14.26
C GLN A 179 -6.06 0.30 -14.96
N LEU A 180 -4.85 0.43 -14.39
CA LEU A 180 -3.74 1.14 -14.99
C LEU A 180 -3.25 0.43 -16.25
N ILE A 181 -3.15 -0.92 -16.21
CA ILE A 181 -2.81 -1.72 -17.38
C ILE A 181 -3.85 -1.55 -18.51
N LYS A 182 -5.14 -1.48 -18.15
CA LYS A 182 -6.20 -1.21 -19.13
C LYS A 182 -6.06 0.18 -19.74
N MET A 183 -5.70 1.19 -18.94
CA MET A 183 -5.45 2.53 -19.42
C MET A 183 -4.31 2.55 -20.45
N GLU A 184 -3.19 1.92 -20.15
CA GLU A 184 -2.06 1.84 -21.08
C GLU A 184 -2.42 1.08 -22.37
N ARG A 185 -3.19 0.01 -22.27
CA ARG A 185 -3.71 -0.72 -23.43
C ARG A 185 -4.65 0.14 -24.30
N ASP A 186 -5.51 0.94 -23.67
CA ASP A 186 -6.41 1.84 -24.39
C ASP A 186 -5.60 2.90 -25.18
N ILE A 187 -4.49 3.42 -24.60
CA ILE A 187 -3.56 4.32 -25.27
C ILE A 187 -2.88 3.64 -26.46
N LEU A 188 -2.38 2.41 -26.26
CA LEU A 188 -1.75 1.63 -27.32
C LEU A 188 -2.70 1.29 -28.48
N LYS A 189 -4.02 1.24 -28.24
CA LYS A 189 -5.06 1.07 -29.26
C LYS A 189 -5.42 2.36 -29.99
N GLY A 190 -4.79 3.49 -29.62
CA GLY A 190 -4.96 4.78 -30.30
C GLY A 190 -5.96 5.73 -29.61
N LEU A 191 -6.43 5.42 -28.40
CA LEU A 191 -7.25 6.35 -27.64
C LEU A 191 -6.40 7.53 -27.15
N PRO A 192 -6.95 8.78 -27.15
CA PRO A 192 -6.27 9.94 -26.57
C PRO A 192 -5.91 9.68 -25.11
N ARG A 193 -4.73 10.15 -24.72
CA ARG A 193 -4.20 9.93 -23.38
C ARG A 193 -5.09 10.52 -22.27
N GLU A 194 -5.70 11.67 -22.54
CA GLU A 194 -6.60 12.32 -21.59
C GLU A 194 -7.88 11.52 -21.38
N GLU A 195 -8.51 11.08 -22.47
CA GLU A 195 -9.71 10.24 -22.42
C GLU A 195 -9.46 8.90 -21.70
N SER A 196 -8.30 8.30 -21.94
CA SER A 196 -7.90 7.07 -21.25
C SER A 196 -7.69 7.29 -19.76
N ARG A 197 -7.13 8.45 -19.36
CA ARG A 197 -7.00 8.85 -17.95
C ARG A 197 -8.34 9.08 -17.27
N GLU A 198 -9.27 9.73 -17.93
CA GLU A 198 -10.63 9.93 -17.40
C GLU A 198 -11.34 8.60 -17.20
N LYS A 199 -11.27 7.71 -18.19
CA LYS A 199 -11.82 6.35 -18.08
C LYS A 199 -11.18 5.56 -16.94
N PHE A 200 -9.86 5.73 -16.74
CA PHE A 200 -9.16 5.12 -15.62
C PHE A 200 -9.68 5.66 -14.27
N ARG A 201 -9.76 6.98 -14.10
CA ARG A 201 -10.27 7.62 -12.88
C ARG A 201 -11.70 7.15 -12.58
N ALA A 202 -12.58 7.13 -13.57
CA ALA A 202 -13.95 6.67 -13.42
C ALA A 202 -14.04 5.19 -13.02
N ARG A 203 -13.20 4.31 -13.59
CA ARG A 203 -13.17 2.88 -13.25
C ARG A 203 -12.69 2.67 -11.80
N VAL A 204 -11.67 3.40 -11.38
CA VAL A 204 -11.12 3.29 -10.04
C VAL A 204 -12.08 3.83 -9.00
N GLN A 205 -12.71 4.99 -9.27
CA GLN A 205 -13.73 5.55 -8.38
C GLN A 205 -14.90 4.59 -8.20
N LYS A 206 -15.39 4.00 -9.28
CA LYS A 206 -16.48 3.00 -9.22
C LYS A 206 -16.10 1.78 -8.37
N GLU A 207 -14.84 1.35 -8.42
CA GLU A 207 -14.35 0.25 -7.59
C GLU A 207 -14.33 0.65 -6.10
N GLU A 208 -13.78 1.83 -5.77
CA GLU A 208 -13.76 2.35 -4.39
C GLU A 208 -15.16 2.54 -3.82
N ASP A 209 -16.08 3.11 -4.59
CA ASP A 209 -17.48 3.26 -4.21
C ASP A 209 -18.19 1.92 -3.98
N SER A 210 -17.83 0.90 -4.75
CA SER A 210 -18.34 -0.47 -4.57
C SER A 210 -17.85 -1.07 -3.25
N VAL A 211 -16.56 -0.89 -2.94
CA VAL A 211 -15.97 -1.35 -1.68
C VAL A 211 -16.55 -0.58 -0.49
N ALA A 212 -16.67 0.73 -0.60
CA ALA A 212 -17.25 1.59 0.44
C ALA A 212 -18.71 1.19 0.75
N ARG A 213 -19.51 0.98 -0.29
CA ARG A 213 -20.91 0.50 -0.13
C ARG A 213 -20.99 -0.87 0.53
N LYS A 214 -20.07 -1.78 0.19
CA LYS A 214 -20.00 -3.10 0.83
C LYS A 214 -19.68 -2.99 2.31
N LEU A 215 -18.67 -2.21 2.66
CA LEU A 215 -18.25 -1.97 4.05
C LEU A 215 -19.37 -1.28 4.85
N ALA A 216 -20.01 -0.25 4.30
CA ALA A 216 -21.12 0.42 4.95
C ALA A 216 -22.30 -0.54 5.22
N ARG A 217 -22.61 -1.41 4.26
CA ARG A 217 -23.64 -2.45 4.43
C ARG A 217 -23.25 -3.46 5.53
N GLU A 218 -22.00 -3.88 5.57
CA GLU A 218 -21.50 -4.79 6.62
C GLU A 218 -21.57 -4.14 8.00
N GLN A 219 -21.18 -2.86 8.12
CA GLN A 219 -21.29 -2.09 9.35
C GLN A 219 -22.73 -1.90 9.80
N ALA A 220 -23.62 -1.51 8.90
CA ALA A 220 -25.05 -1.36 9.21
C ALA A 220 -25.65 -2.68 9.69
N MET A 221 -25.33 -3.81 9.06
CA MET A 221 -25.78 -5.11 9.55
C MET A 221 -25.20 -5.46 10.92
N GLU A 222 -23.93 -5.14 11.16
CA GLU A 222 -23.32 -5.38 12.47
C GLU A 222 -23.94 -4.52 13.57
N GLU A 223 -24.26 -3.26 13.26
CA GLU A 223 -24.96 -2.36 14.18
C GLU A 223 -26.37 -2.84 14.50
N GLN A 224 -27.11 -3.30 13.51
CA GLN A 224 -28.47 -3.87 13.69
C GLN A 224 -28.47 -5.11 14.58
N MET A 225 -27.42 -5.96 14.45
CA MET A 225 -27.28 -7.20 15.23
C MET A 225 -26.65 -6.99 16.60
N THR A 226 -26.20 -5.78 16.93
CA THR A 226 -25.48 -5.50 18.17
C THR A 226 -26.30 -4.57 19.06
N SER A 227 -26.78 -5.09 20.19
CA SER A 227 -27.37 -4.29 21.27
C SER A 227 -26.29 -3.80 22.20
N ARG A 228 -26.27 -2.49 22.48
CA ARG A 228 -25.28 -1.85 23.37
C ARG A 228 -25.98 -1.37 24.64
N VAL A 229 -25.43 -1.78 25.76
CA VAL A 229 -25.86 -1.28 27.09
C VAL A 229 -24.69 -0.58 27.71
N GLN A 230 -24.82 0.72 27.88
CA GLN A 230 -23.78 1.55 28.48
C GLN A 230 -24.06 1.70 29.98
N THR A 231 -23.06 1.35 30.79
CA THR A 231 -23.06 1.60 32.25
C THR A 231 -21.95 2.59 32.56
N ASP A 232 -21.89 3.12 33.80
CA ASP A 232 -20.92 4.13 34.20
C ASP A 232 -19.45 3.74 33.99
N ARG A 233 -19.14 2.45 33.98
CA ARG A 233 -17.78 1.92 33.86
C ARG A 233 -17.52 1.14 32.58
N TYR A 234 -18.55 0.48 32.02
CA TYR A 234 -18.39 -0.50 30.94
C TYR A 234 -19.47 -0.34 29.89
N GLU A 235 -19.12 -0.56 28.64
CA GLU A 235 -20.06 -0.76 27.54
C GLU A 235 -20.18 -2.27 27.29
N PHE A 236 -21.37 -2.81 27.52
CA PHE A 236 -21.69 -4.20 27.19
C PHE A 236 -22.24 -4.26 25.77
N ARG A 237 -21.63 -5.09 24.93
CA ARG A 237 -22.05 -5.32 23.55
C ARG A 237 -22.60 -6.73 23.41
N PHE A 238 -23.87 -6.84 23.16
CA PHE A 238 -24.55 -8.10 22.90
C PHE A 238 -24.73 -8.24 21.40
N LYS A 239 -24.04 -9.22 20.80
CA LYS A 239 -24.17 -9.48 19.36
C LYS A 239 -25.03 -10.70 19.15
N GLU A 240 -26.11 -10.51 18.39
CA GLU A 240 -26.93 -11.64 17.95
C GLU A 240 -26.19 -12.46 16.89
N VAL A 241 -26.12 -13.75 17.09
CA VAL A 241 -25.44 -14.67 16.19
C VAL A 241 -26.44 -15.69 15.69
N VAL A 242 -26.72 -15.65 14.39
CA VAL A 242 -27.59 -16.62 13.73
C VAL A 242 -26.75 -17.82 13.35
N VAL A 243 -27.01 -18.96 14.00
CA VAL A 243 -26.26 -20.21 13.79
C VAL A 243 -26.49 -20.79 12.39
N ASP A 244 -27.64 -20.52 11.79
CA ASP A 244 -28.01 -20.99 10.46
C ASP A 244 -27.22 -20.34 9.32
N ASP A 245 -26.55 -19.20 9.56
CA ASP A 245 -25.70 -18.51 8.57
C ASP A 245 -24.30 -19.14 8.41
N VAL A 246 -24.21 -20.45 8.62
CA VAL A 246 -22.97 -21.23 8.48
C VAL A 246 -22.60 -21.51 7.02
N GLY A 247 -23.39 -21.05 6.07
CA GLY A 247 -23.18 -21.23 4.65
C GLY A 247 -23.49 -22.64 4.15
N ARG A 248 -23.49 -22.81 2.83
CA ARG A 248 -23.93 -24.04 2.14
C ARG A 248 -23.21 -25.32 2.61
N ASN A 249 -21.98 -25.23 3.07
CA ASN A 249 -21.16 -26.36 3.51
C ASN A 249 -20.80 -26.30 5.01
N GLY A 250 -21.48 -25.49 5.79
CA GLY A 250 -21.24 -25.32 7.21
C GLY A 250 -19.87 -24.72 7.59
N ARG A 251 -19.19 -24.09 6.63
CA ARG A 251 -17.81 -23.57 6.79
C ARG A 251 -17.70 -22.06 6.65
N SER A 252 -18.82 -21.34 6.67
CA SER A 252 -18.80 -19.90 6.64
C SER A 252 -18.11 -19.34 7.88
N ARG A 253 -17.37 -18.24 7.72
CA ARG A 253 -16.79 -17.50 8.85
C ARG A 253 -17.83 -16.86 9.77
N LYS A 254 -19.06 -16.72 9.31
CA LYS A 254 -20.17 -16.16 10.08
C LYS A 254 -20.79 -17.16 11.04
N GLY A 255 -20.63 -18.44 10.78
CA GLY A 255 -21.12 -19.52 11.66
C GLY A 255 -20.28 -19.57 12.94
N THR A 256 -20.90 -19.27 14.08
CA THR A 256 -20.26 -19.29 15.39
C THR A 256 -20.70 -20.53 16.16
N GLY A 257 -19.75 -21.23 16.81
CA GLY A 257 -20.03 -22.39 17.65
C GLY A 257 -20.26 -23.70 16.89
N TRP A 258 -20.33 -23.69 15.59
CA TRP A 258 -20.61 -24.88 14.78
C TRP A 258 -19.39 -25.80 14.63
N ARG A 259 -18.20 -25.25 14.74
CA ARG A 259 -16.95 -26.00 14.67
C ARG A 259 -16.42 -26.30 16.05
N TYR A 260 -17.07 -27.22 16.71
CA TYR A 260 -16.62 -27.69 18.02
C TYR A 260 -15.19 -28.25 17.91
N GLY A 261 -14.25 -27.69 18.64
CA GLY A 261 -12.86 -28.11 18.68
C GLY A 261 -11.98 -27.72 17.50
N ALA A 262 -12.47 -26.93 16.52
CA ALA A 262 -11.65 -26.39 15.43
C ALA A 262 -11.55 -24.85 15.52
N PRO A 263 -10.39 -24.26 15.82
CA PRO A 263 -10.23 -22.83 15.84
C PRO A 263 -10.46 -22.24 14.44
N PHE A 264 -10.95 -21.00 14.37
CA PHE A 264 -11.19 -20.27 13.11
C PHE A 264 -9.94 -20.14 12.25
N ASP A 265 -8.77 -20.20 12.87
CA ASP A 265 -7.48 -20.06 12.21
C ASP A 265 -6.94 -21.39 11.64
N ASP A 266 -7.61 -22.51 11.87
CA ASP A 266 -7.25 -23.79 11.26
C ASP A 266 -7.68 -23.85 9.78
N ARG A 267 -6.99 -23.05 8.99
CA ARG A 267 -7.23 -22.93 7.54
C ARG A 267 -6.94 -24.22 6.78
N LYS A 268 -6.05 -25.06 7.29
CA LYS A 268 -5.64 -26.30 6.62
C LYS A 268 -6.78 -27.29 6.50
N ARG A 269 -7.56 -27.48 7.56
CA ARG A 269 -8.75 -28.37 7.54
C ARG A 269 -9.88 -27.86 6.64
N GLY A 270 -10.00 -26.53 6.48
CA GLY A 270 -11.02 -25.92 5.62
C GLY A 270 -10.69 -25.91 4.14
N VAL A 271 -9.42 -26.07 3.79
CA VAL A 271 -8.92 -25.98 2.40
C VAL A 271 -8.87 -27.35 1.73
N VAL A 272 -8.67 -28.43 2.51
CA VAL A 272 -8.62 -29.79 1.96
C VAL A 272 -10.05 -30.25 1.65
N LYS A 273 -10.39 -30.28 0.37
CA LYS A 273 -11.62 -30.93 -0.12
C LYS A 273 -11.35 -32.41 -0.28
N ILE A 274 -12.11 -33.23 0.43
CA ILE A 274 -12.11 -34.69 0.18
C ILE A 274 -12.79 -34.89 -1.17
N PRO A 275 -12.13 -35.54 -2.16
CA PRO A 275 -12.78 -35.85 -3.43
C PRO A 275 -13.99 -36.73 -3.18
N THR A 276 -15.12 -36.35 -3.75
CA THR A 276 -16.38 -37.11 -3.63
C THR A 276 -16.59 -38.10 -4.78
N SER A 277 -15.69 -38.11 -5.74
CA SER A 277 -15.64 -39.05 -6.86
C SER A 277 -14.22 -39.59 -7.01
N VAL A 278 -14.11 -40.87 -7.26
CA VAL A 278 -12.85 -41.50 -7.66
C VAL A 278 -12.65 -41.20 -9.15
N PRO A 279 -11.43 -40.79 -9.61
CA PRO A 279 -11.14 -40.51 -11.00
C PRO A 279 -11.26 -41.78 -11.85
#